data_6e4acabe2b627408b92adc20640065af
#
_entry.id   6e4acabe2b627408b92adc20640065af
#
_cell.length_a   1.000
_cell.length_b   1.000
_cell.length_c   1.000
_cell.angle_alpha   90.00
_cell.angle_beta   90.00
_cell.angle_gamma   90.00
#
_symmetry.space_group_name_H-M   'P 1'
#
loop_
_entity.id
_entity.type
_entity.pdbx_description
1 polymer ?
#
loop_
_entity_poly.entity_id
_entity_poly.type
_entity_poly.pdbx_seq_one_letter_code
_entity_poly.pdbx_strand_id
1 'polypeptide(L)'
;MLKKLRMAFITALLACAAVPALTSCSESEETENEYSDWKNRNSAYFAHIMRITGDSIAEARAVYGSSWEQYCNRRQYLCYSRDNGSEHPQTDSIAVEILKRGTGTESPFTTDSVRIAYRTILMPTSEHPTGLVVDHTGISTDYNKVFDRA
;
A
#
# COMPACT_ATOMS: atom_id res chain seq x y z
N MET A 1 42.91 -51.86 -38.01
CA MET A 1 41.53 -51.58 -37.48
C MET A 1 41.57 -50.94 -36.07
N LEU A 2 42.44 -51.34 -35.15
CA LEU A 2 42.48 -50.85 -33.77
C LEU A 2 42.76 -49.32 -33.62
N LYS A 3 43.56 -48.71 -34.50
CA LYS A 3 43.87 -47.28 -34.47
C LYS A 3 42.68 -46.40 -34.85
N LYS A 4 41.84 -46.83 -35.78
CA LYS A 4 40.62 -46.08 -36.16
C LYS A 4 39.55 -46.17 -35.09
N LEU A 5 39.48 -47.29 -34.37
CA LEU A 5 38.55 -47.47 -33.26
C LEU A 5 38.92 -46.60 -32.05
N ARG A 6 40.21 -46.49 -31.72
CA ARG A 6 40.73 -45.62 -30.63
C ARG A 6 40.50 -44.13 -30.93
N MET A 7 40.64 -43.72 -32.21
CA MET A 7 40.42 -42.32 -32.59
C MET A 7 38.92 -41.96 -32.54
N ALA A 8 38.04 -42.88 -32.91
CA ALA A 8 36.58 -42.68 -32.77
C ALA A 8 36.14 -42.60 -31.32
N PHE A 9 36.76 -43.36 -30.40
CA PHE A 9 36.46 -43.28 -28.97
C PHE A 9 36.93 -41.96 -28.33
N ILE A 10 38.11 -41.46 -28.74
CA ILE A 10 38.63 -40.18 -28.22
C ILE A 10 37.78 -38.99 -28.71
N THR A 11 37.35 -39.00 -29.95
CA THR A 11 36.45 -37.94 -30.46
C THR A 11 35.04 -38.00 -29.85
N ALA A 12 34.51 -39.19 -29.55
CA ALA A 12 33.23 -39.30 -28.81
C ALA A 12 33.35 -38.85 -27.38
N LEU A 13 34.48 -39.09 -26.68
CA LEU A 13 34.73 -38.65 -25.32
C LEU A 13 34.90 -37.13 -25.23
N LEU A 14 35.51 -36.49 -26.24
CA LEU A 14 35.68 -35.03 -26.28
C LEU A 14 34.33 -34.32 -26.59
N ALA A 15 33.46 -34.95 -27.35
CA ALA A 15 32.11 -34.38 -27.65
C ALA A 15 31.21 -34.40 -26.41
N CYS A 16 31.33 -35.37 -25.51
CA CYS A 16 30.54 -35.40 -24.27
C CYS A 16 31.03 -34.42 -23.18
N ALA A 17 32.27 -33.93 -23.26
CA ALA A 17 32.78 -32.97 -22.29
C ALA A 17 32.42 -31.50 -22.56
N ALA A 18 31.87 -31.21 -23.73
CA ALA A 18 31.48 -29.85 -24.16
C ALA A 18 30.04 -29.46 -23.86
N VAL A 19 29.18 -30.38 -23.34
CA VAL A 19 27.75 -30.14 -23.14
C VAL A 19 27.36 -29.59 -21.76
N PRO A 20 28.16 -29.67 -20.67
CA PRO A 20 27.74 -29.10 -19.39
C PRO A 20 28.00 -27.61 -19.19
N ALA A 21 28.58 -26.91 -20.17
CA ALA A 21 28.92 -25.50 -19.99
C ALA A 21 27.83 -24.49 -20.45
N LEU A 22 26.68 -24.97 -20.93
CA LEU A 22 25.59 -24.12 -21.41
C LEU A 22 24.30 -24.22 -20.58
N THR A 23 24.29 -24.97 -19.48
CA THR A 23 23.23 -24.94 -18.51
C THR A 23 23.60 -24.05 -17.32
N SER A 24 24.19 -22.88 -17.58
CA SER A 24 23.98 -21.75 -16.72
C SER A 24 22.64 -21.15 -17.10
N CYS A 25 21.57 -21.88 -16.85
CA CYS A 25 20.29 -21.25 -16.63
C CYS A 25 20.52 -20.28 -15.48
N SER A 26 20.51 -19.01 -15.77
CA SER A 26 20.01 -18.05 -14.84
C SER A 26 18.61 -18.52 -14.44
N GLU A 27 18.48 -19.24 -13.35
CA GLU A 27 17.33 -19.07 -12.50
C GLU A 27 17.38 -17.60 -12.09
N SER A 28 16.89 -16.73 -12.97
CA SER A 28 16.20 -15.56 -12.48
C SER A 28 15.05 -16.15 -11.68
N GLU A 29 15.23 -16.29 -10.37
CA GLU A 29 14.09 -16.17 -9.48
C GLU A 29 13.41 -14.91 -9.99
N GLU A 30 12.27 -15.07 -10.68
CA GLU A 30 11.32 -14.01 -10.84
C GLU A 30 10.90 -13.67 -9.41
N THR A 31 11.70 -12.82 -8.77
CA THR A 31 11.25 -12.10 -7.58
C THR A 31 10.00 -11.39 -8.07
N GLU A 32 8.84 -11.95 -7.70
CA GLU A 32 7.57 -11.31 -8.00
C GLU A 32 7.73 -9.86 -7.53
N ASN A 33 7.73 -8.94 -8.49
CA ASN A 33 7.87 -7.54 -8.15
C ASN A 33 6.65 -7.19 -7.31
N GLU A 34 6.83 -7.05 -6.00
CA GLU A 34 5.80 -6.70 -5.03
C GLU A 34 4.94 -5.52 -5.50
N TYR A 35 5.52 -4.63 -6.28
CA TYR A 35 4.87 -3.44 -6.82
C TYR A 35 4.32 -3.62 -8.25
N SER A 36 4.30 -4.86 -8.77
CA SER A 36 3.67 -5.14 -10.06
C SER A 36 2.20 -4.74 -10.03
N ASP A 37 1.69 -4.19 -11.15
CA ASP A 37 0.31 -3.71 -11.30
C ASP A 37 -0.18 -2.77 -10.17
N TRP A 38 0.76 -2.02 -9.58
CA TRP A 38 0.51 -1.15 -8.43
C TRP A 38 -0.68 -0.22 -8.62
N LYS A 39 -0.80 0.39 -9.80
CA LYS A 39 -1.88 1.34 -10.10
C LYS A 39 -3.27 0.70 -9.95
N ASN A 40 -3.49 -0.48 -10.54
CA ASN A 40 -4.79 -1.14 -10.50
C ASN A 40 -5.08 -1.67 -9.08
N ARG A 41 -4.09 -2.26 -8.43
CA ARG A 41 -4.20 -2.74 -7.05
C ARG A 41 -4.52 -1.60 -6.08
N ASN A 42 -3.82 -0.48 -6.18
CA ASN A 42 -4.07 0.70 -5.35
C ASN A 42 -5.44 1.31 -5.63
N SER A 43 -5.87 1.37 -6.89
CA SER A 43 -7.21 1.85 -7.24
C SER A 43 -8.31 0.94 -6.68
N ALA A 44 -8.12 -0.36 -6.73
CA ALA A 44 -9.06 -1.33 -6.15
C ALA A 44 -9.10 -1.23 -4.62
N TYR A 45 -7.94 -1.09 -3.97
CA TYR A 45 -7.85 -0.88 -2.53
C TYR A 45 -8.55 0.42 -2.11
N PHE A 46 -8.29 1.52 -2.80
CA PHE A 46 -8.96 2.80 -2.54
C PHE A 46 -10.47 2.71 -2.71
N ALA A 47 -10.96 2.11 -3.81
CA ALA A 47 -12.38 1.91 -4.05
C ALA A 47 -13.04 1.08 -2.93
N HIS A 48 -12.34 0.05 -2.44
CA HIS A 48 -12.80 -0.75 -1.30
C HIS A 48 -12.94 0.10 -0.03
N ILE A 49 -11.93 0.91 0.31
CA ILE A 49 -11.96 1.80 1.48
C ILE A 49 -13.09 2.84 1.36
N MET A 50 -13.28 3.43 0.19
CA MET A 50 -14.35 4.40 -0.04
C MET A 50 -15.74 3.76 0.11
N ARG A 51 -15.92 2.53 -0.39
CA ARG A 51 -17.17 1.78 -0.26
C ARG A 51 -17.50 1.49 1.21
N ILE A 52 -16.60 0.87 1.98
CA ILE A 52 -16.84 0.57 3.40
C ILE A 52 -17.07 1.83 4.23
N THR A 53 -16.43 2.94 3.87
CA THR A 53 -16.65 4.23 4.52
C THR A 53 -18.04 4.76 4.21
N GLY A 54 -18.47 4.72 2.94
CA GLY A 54 -19.82 5.12 2.53
C GLY A 54 -20.91 4.28 3.17
N ASP A 55 -20.75 2.96 3.19
CA ASP A 55 -21.69 2.02 3.81
C ASP A 55 -21.87 2.33 5.32
N SER A 56 -20.75 2.54 6.04
CA SER A 56 -20.78 2.89 7.46
C SER A 56 -21.48 4.23 7.74
N ILE A 57 -21.26 5.22 6.88
CA ILE A 57 -21.92 6.53 7.00
C ILE A 57 -23.41 6.41 6.71
N ALA A 58 -23.81 5.65 5.67
CA ALA A 58 -25.19 5.45 5.31
C ALA A 58 -25.98 4.73 6.43
N GLU A 59 -25.38 3.68 7.01
CA GLU A 59 -25.95 2.97 8.16
C GLU A 59 -26.13 3.90 9.36
N ALA A 60 -25.10 4.66 9.72
CA ALA A 60 -25.18 5.59 10.83
C ALA A 60 -26.25 6.67 10.62
N ARG A 61 -26.39 7.21 9.41
CA ARG A 61 -27.44 8.18 9.08
C ARG A 61 -28.84 7.57 9.17
N ALA A 62 -29.01 6.33 8.75
CA ALA A 62 -30.28 5.63 8.85
C ALA A 62 -30.71 5.41 10.32
N VAL A 63 -29.75 5.12 11.22
CA VAL A 63 -30.03 4.83 12.63
C VAL A 63 -30.13 6.11 13.46
N TYR A 64 -29.24 7.08 13.28
CA TYR A 64 -29.06 8.24 14.16
C TYR A 64 -29.51 9.58 13.53
N GLY A 65 -29.97 9.57 12.29
CA GLY A 65 -30.42 10.78 11.59
C GLY A 65 -29.35 11.88 11.57
N SER A 66 -29.72 13.10 11.98
CA SER A 66 -28.82 14.26 12.01
C SER A 66 -27.66 14.13 13.02
N SER A 67 -27.76 13.24 13.99
CA SER A 67 -26.73 13.03 15.02
C SER A 67 -25.69 11.97 14.65
N TRP A 68 -25.75 11.44 13.43
CA TRP A 68 -24.91 10.33 12.97
C TRP A 68 -23.42 10.55 13.20
N GLU A 69 -22.94 11.79 13.13
CA GLU A 69 -21.52 12.12 13.32
C GLU A 69 -20.99 11.81 14.72
N GLN A 70 -21.84 11.78 15.72
CA GLN A 70 -21.45 11.44 17.10
C GLN A 70 -21.19 9.94 17.25
N TYR A 71 -21.86 9.12 16.45
CA TYR A 71 -21.84 7.64 16.56
C TYR A 71 -21.03 6.95 15.49
N CYS A 72 -20.79 7.59 14.36
CA CYS A 72 -19.93 7.07 13.30
C CYS A 72 -18.51 7.62 13.45
N ASN A 73 -17.52 6.76 13.37
CA ASN A 73 -16.09 7.15 13.38
C ASN A 73 -15.54 7.38 11.97
N ARG A 74 -16.34 7.19 10.93
CA ARG A 74 -15.90 7.36 9.54
C ARG A 74 -16.42 8.65 8.95
N ARG A 75 -15.59 9.26 8.07
CA ARG A 75 -15.90 10.48 7.32
C ARG A 75 -15.40 10.34 5.90
N GLN A 76 -16.06 11.08 5.00
CA GLN A 76 -15.60 11.28 3.64
C GLN A 76 -15.57 12.78 3.38
N TYR A 77 -14.42 13.28 2.95
CA TYR A 77 -14.25 14.69 2.62
C TYR A 77 -13.75 14.81 1.19
N LEU A 78 -14.22 15.85 0.49
CA LEU A 78 -13.62 16.27 -0.76
C LEU A 78 -12.21 16.80 -0.48
N CYS A 79 -11.25 16.49 -1.34
CA CYS A 79 -9.90 17.02 -1.24
C CYS A 79 -9.96 18.54 -1.44
N TYR A 80 -9.39 19.29 -0.49
CA TYR A 80 -9.43 20.77 -0.50
C TYR A 80 -8.97 21.39 -1.82
N SER A 81 -7.92 20.84 -2.42
CA SER A 81 -7.39 21.31 -3.70
C SER A 81 -8.35 21.12 -4.89
N ARG A 82 -9.43 20.36 -4.70
CA ARG A 82 -10.43 20.02 -5.72
C ARG A 82 -11.81 20.64 -5.44
N ASP A 83 -11.97 21.30 -4.29
CA ASP A 83 -13.23 21.94 -3.90
C ASP A 83 -13.39 23.26 -4.66
N ASN A 84 -13.84 23.16 -5.91
CA ASN A 84 -14.09 24.30 -6.83
C ASN A 84 -15.57 24.43 -7.20
N GLY A 85 -16.47 23.74 -6.47
CA GLY A 85 -17.91 23.80 -6.69
C GLY A 85 -18.45 23.00 -7.88
N SER A 86 -17.59 22.21 -8.55
CA SER A 86 -17.98 21.31 -9.63
C SER A 86 -18.26 19.90 -9.10
N GLU A 87 -18.94 19.06 -9.88
CA GLU A 87 -19.00 17.63 -9.58
C GLU A 87 -17.62 16.99 -9.69
N HIS A 88 -17.26 16.19 -8.69
CA HIS A 88 -15.97 15.53 -8.61
C HIS A 88 -16.12 14.01 -8.60
N PRO A 89 -15.26 13.28 -9.29
CA PRO A 89 -15.22 11.84 -9.15
C PRO A 89 -14.83 11.46 -7.71
N GLN A 90 -15.24 10.28 -7.27
CA GLN A 90 -14.94 9.76 -5.93
C GLN A 90 -13.43 9.75 -5.62
N THR A 91 -12.58 9.69 -6.66
CA THR A 91 -11.13 9.76 -6.55
C THR A 91 -10.60 11.11 -6.02
N ASP A 92 -11.40 12.16 -6.05
CA ASP A 92 -11.06 13.47 -5.51
C ASP A 92 -11.40 13.59 -4.01
N SER A 93 -11.85 12.53 -3.40
CA SER A 93 -12.23 12.46 -1.99
C SER A 93 -11.22 11.69 -1.16
N ILE A 94 -11.22 11.94 0.14
CA ILE A 94 -10.47 11.19 1.16
C ILE A 94 -11.43 10.48 2.11
N ALA A 95 -11.10 9.25 2.48
CA ALA A 95 -11.76 8.52 3.56
C ALA A 95 -10.98 8.73 4.85
N VAL A 96 -11.66 9.04 5.92
CA VAL A 96 -11.07 9.28 7.24
C VAL A 96 -11.72 8.35 8.26
N GLU A 97 -10.91 7.70 9.08
CA GLU A 97 -11.35 6.97 10.26
C GLU A 97 -10.81 7.68 11.52
N ILE A 98 -11.72 8.07 12.40
CA ILE A 98 -11.41 8.73 13.67
C ILE A 98 -11.12 7.63 14.70
N LEU A 99 -9.85 7.40 15.01
CA LEU A 99 -9.43 6.39 15.98
C LEU A 99 -9.75 6.81 17.41
N LYS A 100 -9.62 8.11 17.69
CA LYS A 100 -9.91 8.69 19.00
C LYS A 100 -10.40 10.13 18.85
N ARG A 101 -11.48 10.46 19.51
CA ARG A 101 -11.98 11.84 19.55
C ARG A 101 -11.24 12.65 20.60
N GLY A 102 -10.94 13.89 20.27
CA GLY A 102 -10.47 14.88 21.23
C GLY A 102 -11.56 15.24 22.24
N THR A 103 -11.14 15.78 23.38
CA THR A 103 -12.04 16.30 24.43
C THR A 103 -12.16 17.82 24.40
N GLY A 104 -11.39 18.49 23.54
CA GLY A 104 -11.47 19.94 23.34
C GLY A 104 -12.77 20.35 22.66
N THR A 105 -13.25 21.55 22.95
CA THR A 105 -14.47 22.14 22.40
C THR A 105 -14.18 23.18 21.32
N GLU A 106 -12.92 23.58 21.18
CA GLU A 106 -12.48 24.59 20.22
C GLU A 106 -11.69 23.94 19.07
N SER A 107 -11.80 24.52 17.89
CA SER A 107 -11.00 24.16 16.71
C SER A 107 -10.03 25.29 16.41
N PRO A 108 -8.81 24.98 15.90
CA PRO A 108 -7.86 26.01 15.51
C PRO A 108 -8.42 26.86 14.35
N PHE A 109 -8.09 28.15 14.39
CA PHE A 109 -8.38 29.05 13.28
C PHE A 109 -7.38 28.84 12.13
N THR A 110 -7.72 29.30 10.95
CA THR A 110 -6.85 29.22 9.75
C THR A 110 -5.50 29.96 9.92
N THR A 111 -5.43 30.89 10.87
CA THR A 111 -4.22 31.67 11.22
C THR A 111 -3.38 31.01 12.31
N ASP A 112 -3.87 29.95 12.93
CA ASP A 112 -3.18 29.28 14.03
C ASP A 112 -2.08 28.35 13.52
N SER A 113 -1.02 28.24 14.31
CA SER A 113 0.01 27.23 14.08
C SER A 113 -0.35 25.97 14.88
N VAL A 114 -0.45 24.84 14.19
CA VAL A 114 -0.76 23.55 14.82
C VAL A 114 0.44 22.62 14.73
N ARG A 115 0.63 21.80 15.75
CA ARG A 115 1.61 20.71 15.75
C ARG A 115 0.88 19.40 15.46
N ILE A 116 1.30 18.73 14.40
CA ILE A 116 0.74 17.42 14.03
C ILE A 116 1.81 16.34 14.15
N ALA A 117 1.38 15.13 14.49
CA ALA A 117 2.16 13.91 14.33
C ALA A 117 1.46 13.04 13.28
N TYR A 118 2.22 12.50 12.34
CA TYR A 118 1.68 11.68 11.27
C TYR A 118 2.61 10.53 10.91
N ARG A 119 2.05 9.54 10.23
CA ARG A 119 2.75 8.43 9.61
C ARG A 119 2.08 8.12 8.27
N THR A 120 2.84 8.14 7.20
CA THR A 120 2.41 7.78 5.86
C THR A 120 2.77 6.33 5.58
N ILE A 121 1.78 5.54 5.20
CA ILE A 121 1.91 4.10 4.98
C ILE A 121 1.37 3.80 3.58
N LEU A 122 2.11 3.01 2.80
CA LEU A 122 1.60 2.46 1.56
C LEU A 122 0.55 1.38 1.84
N MET A 123 -0.29 1.08 0.84
CA MET A 123 -1.26 0.00 1.00
C MET A 123 -0.55 -1.32 1.35
N PRO A 124 -1.19 -2.20 2.13
CA PRO A 124 -0.64 -3.51 2.46
C PRO A 124 -0.31 -4.36 1.22
N THR A 125 0.77 -5.12 1.33
CA THR A 125 1.23 -6.08 0.33
C THR A 125 1.51 -7.43 1.00
N SER A 126 1.90 -8.43 0.21
CA SER A 126 2.28 -9.75 0.75
C SER A 126 3.52 -9.69 1.66
N GLU A 127 4.50 -8.87 1.30
CA GLU A 127 5.73 -8.70 2.09
C GLU A 127 5.54 -7.74 3.27
N HIS A 128 4.64 -6.76 3.10
CA HIS A 128 4.32 -5.76 4.12
C HIS A 128 2.82 -5.78 4.48
N PRO A 129 2.35 -6.78 5.25
CA PRO A 129 0.92 -6.93 5.56
C PRO A 129 0.31 -5.75 6.33
N THR A 130 1.12 -4.98 7.04
CA THR A 130 0.70 -3.75 7.75
C THR A 130 0.95 -2.47 6.96
N GLY A 131 1.42 -2.62 5.72
CA GLY A 131 1.88 -1.54 4.87
C GLY A 131 3.31 -1.09 5.18
N LEU A 132 3.98 -0.51 4.18
CA LEU A 132 5.32 0.06 4.31
C LEU A 132 5.23 1.52 4.74
N VAL A 133 5.86 1.88 5.86
CA VAL A 133 5.97 3.26 6.30
C VAL A 133 6.98 3.99 5.43
N VAL A 134 6.53 5.05 4.74
CA VAL A 134 7.37 5.83 3.81
C VAL A 134 7.72 7.21 4.34
N ASP A 135 6.94 7.74 5.29
CA ASP A 135 7.21 9.03 5.93
C ASP A 135 6.53 9.10 7.30
N HIS A 136 7.12 9.82 8.25
CA HIS A 136 6.54 10.04 9.58
C HIS A 136 7.22 11.20 10.30
N THR A 137 6.52 11.75 11.30
CA THR A 137 7.11 12.67 12.30
C THR A 137 7.74 11.87 13.45
N GLY A 138 8.94 12.26 13.87
CA GLY A 138 9.65 11.62 14.98
C GLY A 138 10.75 10.65 14.54
N ILE A 139 11.36 9.97 15.51
CA ILE A 139 12.43 9.00 15.28
C ILE A 139 11.79 7.65 14.93
N SER A 140 12.37 6.91 13.99
CA SER A 140 11.82 5.66 13.47
C SER A 140 11.50 4.59 14.53
N THR A 141 12.18 4.61 15.67
CA THR A 141 11.92 3.72 16.80
C THR A 141 10.73 4.14 17.67
N ASP A 142 10.30 5.40 17.56
CA ASP A 142 9.28 5.98 18.42
C ASP A 142 7.95 6.27 17.69
N TYR A 143 7.87 6.01 16.39
CA TYR A 143 6.66 6.33 15.62
C TYR A 143 5.39 5.63 16.12
N ASN A 144 5.52 4.46 16.73
CA ASN A 144 4.37 3.77 17.34
C ASN A 144 3.90 4.49 18.60
N LYS A 145 4.82 5.05 19.39
CA LYS A 145 4.49 5.77 20.63
C LYS A 145 3.81 7.11 20.37
N VAL A 146 4.06 7.73 19.23
CA VAL A 146 3.45 9.01 18.86
C VAL A 146 1.93 8.86 18.65
N PHE A 147 1.50 7.72 18.13
CA PHE A 147 0.08 7.43 17.90
C PHE A 147 -0.63 6.83 19.10
N ASP A 148 0.10 6.20 20.01
CA ASP A 148 -0.46 5.64 21.25
C ASP A 148 -0.80 6.71 22.31
N ARG A 149 -0.27 7.93 22.16
CA ARG A 149 -0.43 9.04 23.11
C ARG A 149 -1.46 10.10 22.69
N ALA A 150 -2.08 9.92 21.51
CA ALA A 150 -3.09 10.85 21.02
C ALA A 150 -4.46 10.66 21.71
#